data_73dbaa87fa86768609ce48c985f06e3a
#
_entry.id   73dbaa87fa86768609ce48c985f06e3a
#
_cell.length_a   1.000
_cell.length_b   1.000
_cell.length_c   1.000
_cell.angle_alpha   90.00
_cell.angle_beta   90.00
_cell.angle_gamma   90.00
#
_symmetry.space_group_name_H-M   'P 1'
#
loop_
_entity.id
_entity.type
_entity.pdbx_description
1 polymer ?
#
loop_
_entity_poly.entity_id
_entity_poly.type
_entity_poly.pdbx_seq_one_letter_code
_entity_poly.pdbx_strand_id
1 'polypeptide(L)'
;MLRSLVGSEMCIRDRDLPEGEVISFYKQGDFTDLCRGPHLPSTKKVKAVKLLSVAGAYWRGDEKNKMLQRIYGISFEKNKDLEEYLHMLEEAKKRDHRKLGRELDLFFIPEEGPGFPLFLPKGMELKNELLKFWREIHREDGYQEIETPIILNQKLWETSGHWYNYKENMYTVDIDEQQFAIKPMNCPGSLIYYNAKPHSYKEFPMKVAELGRVHRHELSGALHGLMRVRAFTQDDAHIFMLPEQIKDQIKGVVDLIDRVYKTFGFEYHLELSTRPENSIGSDEEWEAAENGLREALEELNLPYILNEGDGAFYGPKIDFHLRDCLGRTWQCGTIQLDMQLPQRFDITYIGQDGEKHRPVMIHRVAFGSIERFIGILIEHYAGKFPVWLAPTQVRILPISCLLYTSDAADE
;
A
#
# COMPACT_ATOMS: atom_id res chain seq x y z
N MET A 1 38.98 -25.11 -22.10
CA MET A 1 39.79 -25.50 -20.92
C MET A 1 39.30 -24.90 -19.60
N LEU A 2 38.26 -24.10 -19.58
CA LEU A 2 37.68 -23.47 -18.35
C LEU A 2 36.59 -24.33 -17.68
N ARG A 3 36.10 -25.37 -18.33
CA ARG A 3 35.03 -26.25 -17.81
C ARG A 3 35.43 -27.18 -16.65
N SER A 4 36.70 -27.33 -16.36
CA SER A 4 37.19 -28.28 -15.32
C SER A 4 37.40 -27.64 -13.93
N LEU A 5 37.27 -26.31 -13.78
CA LEU A 5 37.48 -25.60 -12.54
C LEU A 5 36.19 -25.11 -11.90
N VAL A 6 35.06 -25.42 -12.51
CA VAL A 6 33.77 -24.86 -12.15
C VAL A 6 32.88 -25.99 -11.63
N GLY A 7 32.45 -25.93 -10.39
CA GLY A 7 31.55 -26.92 -9.83
C GLY A 7 30.23 -27.02 -10.61
N SER A 8 29.50 -28.14 -10.44
CA SER A 8 28.26 -28.46 -11.19
C SER A 8 27.22 -27.33 -11.17
N GLU A 9 27.24 -26.43 -10.18
CA GLU A 9 26.35 -25.31 -10.03
C GLU A 9 26.65 -24.15 -11.00
N MET A 10 27.93 -23.92 -11.36
CA MET A 10 28.30 -22.91 -12.36
C MET A 10 27.92 -23.36 -13.78
N CYS A 11 28.00 -24.65 -14.06
CA CYS A 11 27.56 -25.20 -15.36
C CYS A 11 26.03 -25.08 -15.56
N ILE A 12 25.25 -25.07 -14.48
CA ILE A 12 23.79 -24.83 -14.55
C ILE A 12 23.50 -23.38 -14.87
N ARG A 13 24.25 -22.44 -14.27
CA ARG A 13 24.09 -20.99 -14.53
C ARG A 13 24.45 -20.61 -15.96
N ASP A 14 25.51 -21.17 -16.52
CA ASP A 14 25.93 -20.92 -17.90
C ASP A 14 24.89 -21.31 -18.95
N ARG A 15 24.12 -22.36 -18.69
CA ARG A 15 23.11 -22.87 -19.64
C ARG A 15 21.86 -22.00 -19.70
N ASP A 16 21.67 -21.16 -18.69
CA ASP A 16 20.47 -20.39 -18.49
C ASP A 16 20.64 -18.88 -18.83
N LEU A 17 21.84 -18.49 -19.27
CA LEU A 17 22.09 -17.12 -19.71
C LEU A 17 21.65 -16.96 -21.17
N PRO A 18 21.06 -15.82 -21.55
CA PRO A 18 20.74 -15.50 -22.93
C PRO A 18 21.99 -15.56 -23.82
N GLU A 19 21.81 -15.96 -25.08
CA GLU A 19 22.88 -16.00 -26.05
C GLU A 19 23.46 -14.61 -26.29
N GLY A 20 24.78 -14.46 -26.10
CA GLY A 20 25.49 -13.17 -26.28
C GLY A 20 25.67 -12.34 -24.98
N GLU A 21 25.22 -12.83 -23.83
CA GLU A 21 25.48 -12.15 -22.57
C GLU A 21 26.94 -12.30 -22.12
N VAL A 22 27.56 -11.18 -21.65
CA VAL A 22 28.97 -11.19 -21.20
C VAL A 22 29.06 -11.86 -19.84
N ILE A 23 29.74 -12.98 -19.78
CA ILE A 23 29.97 -13.74 -18.55
C ILE A 23 31.19 -13.16 -17.84
N SER A 24 31.02 -12.67 -16.63
CA SER A 24 32.12 -12.19 -15.78
C SER A 24 32.38 -13.11 -14.59
N PHE A 25 33.68 -13.38 -14.35
CA PHE A 25 34.16 -14.17 -13.22
C PHE A 25 34.89 -13.30 -12.22
N TYR A 26 34.61 -13.54 -10.94
CA TYR A 26 35.30 -12.87 -9.85
C TYR A 26 36.05 -13.89 -9.01
N LYS A 27 37.33 -13.58 -8.73
CA LYS A 27 38.21 -14.45 -7.97
C LYS A 27 38.62 -13.78 -6.65
N GLN A 28 38.50 -14.54 -5.55
CA GLN A 28 38.97 -14.13 -4.23
C GLN A 28 39.76 -15.28 -3.58
N GLY A 29 41.07 -15.17 -3.55
CA GLY A 29 41.93 -16.28 -3.15
C GLY A 29 41.74 -17.47 -4.09
N ASP A 30 41.40 -18.63 -3.54
CA ASP A 30 41.10 -19.86 -4.30
C ASP A 30 39.65 -20.00 -4.74
N PHE A 31 38.77 -19.10 -4.28
CA PHE A 31 37.36 -19.07 -4.64
C PHE A 31 37.12 -18.26 -5.92
N THR A 32 36.46 -18.88 -6.89
CA THR A 32 36.07 -18.23 -8.15
C THR A 32 34.63 -18.54 -8.44
N ASP A 33 33.82 -17.51 -8.73
CA ASP A 33 32.39 -17.66 -9.06
C ASP A 33 31.96 -16.65 -10.11
N LEU A 34 30.83 -16.94 -10.75
CA LEU A 34 30.11 -16.02 -11.63
C LEU A 34 29.48 -14.90 -10.83
N CYS A 35 29.68 -13.66 -11.26
CA CYS A 35 28.98 -12.54 -10.68
C CYS A 35 28.88 -11.38 -11.67
N ARG A 36 27.73 -10.70 -11.66
CA ARG A 36 27.48 -9.53 -12.52
C ARG A 36 28.22 -8.28 -12.04
N GLY A 37 28.72 -8.29 -10.78
CA GLY A 37 29.34 -7.13 -10.15
C GLY A 37 28.31 -6.06 -9.77
N PRO A 38 28.78 -4.83 -9.44
CA PRO A 38 30.17 -4.47 -9.17
C PRO A 38 30.74 -5.11 -7.91
N HIS A 39 32.07 -5.23 -7.84
CA HIS A 39 32.79 -5.72 -6.66
C HIS A 39 33.73 -4.68 -6.09
N LEU A 40 33.95 -4.72 -4.77
CA LEU A 40 35.02 -3.95 -4.14
C LEU A 40 36.38 -4.48 -4.55
N PRO A 41 37.38 -3.58 -4.81
CA PRO A 41 38.74 -4.00 -5.17
C PRO A 41 39.44 -4.83 -4.09
N SER A 42 39.01 -4.69 -2.84
CA SER A 42 39.57 -5.41 -1.69
C SER A 42 38.60 -5.48 -0.53
N THR A 43 38.47 -6.66 0.09
CA THR A 43 37.71 -6.87 1.32
C THR A 43 38.29 -6.13 2.53
N LYS A 44 39.54 -5.64 2.46
CA LYS A 44 40.15 -4.80 3.50
C LYS A 44 39.37 -3.47 3.75
N LYS A 45 38.57 -3.05 2.80
CA LYS A 45 37.71 -1.84 2.94
C LYS A 45 36.46 -2.13 3.78
N VAL A 46 36.05 -3.37 3.92
CA VAL A 46 34.88 -3.78 4.71
C VAL A 46 35.32 -3.97 6.16
N LYS A 47 35.01 -3.01 7.03
CA LYS A 47 35.48 -3.00 8.42
C LYS A 47 34.44 -3.50 9.41
N ALA A 48 33.18 -3.23 9.15
CA ALA A 48 32.07 -3.57 10.03
C ALA A 48 31.12 -4.56 9.32
N VAL A 49 31.11 -5.82 9.73
CA VAL A 49 30.27 -6.89 9.13
C VAL A 49 29.55 -7.64 10.23
N LYS A 50 28.30 -7.97 9.99
CA LYS A 50 27.49 -8.87 10.82
C LYS A 50 26.74 -9.88 9.94
N LEU A 51 26.90 -11.15 10.21
CA LEU A 51 26.02 -12.20 9.70
C LEU A 51 24.75 -12.21 10.56
N LEU A 52 23.59 -12.15 9.91
CA LEU A 52 22.29 -11.98 10.57
C LEU A 52 21.55 -13.31 10.74
N SER A 53 21.46 -14.08 9.66
CA SER A 53 20.71 -15.34 9.65
C SER A 53 21.13 -16.25 8.51
N VAL A 54 20.72 -17.53 8.62
CA VAL A 54 20.80 -18.53 7.56
C VAL A 54 19.39 -19.05 7.34
N ALA A 55 18.96 -19.16 6.07
CA ALA A 55 17.68 -19.73 5.68
C ALA A 55 17.81 -20.65 4.50
N GLY A 56 16.92 -21.66 4.38
CA GLY A 56 16.75 -22.43 3.17
C GLY A 56 16.17 -21.57 2.05
N ALA A 57 16.64 -21.75 0.84
CA ALA A 57 16.09 -21.10 -0.35
C ALA A 57 16.15 -22.05 -1.53
N TYR A 58 15.02 -22.31 -2.18
CA TYR A 58 15.01 -23.08 -3.40
C TYR A 58 15.67 -22.31 -4.55
N TRP A 59 16.46 -23.03 -5.35
CA TRP A 59 17.07 -22.44 -6.54
C TRP A 59 15.99 -21.84 -7.45
N ARG A 60 16.15 -20.55 -7.81
CA ARG A 60 15.19 -19.76 -8.60
C ARG A 60 13.78 -19.64 -8.00
N GLY A 61 13.61 -19.86 -6.71
CA GLY A 61 12.31 -19.77 -6.04
C GLY A 61 11.34 -20.91 -6.35
N ASP A 62 11.74 -21.92 -7.09
CA ASP A 62 10.92 -23.08 -7.42
C ASP A 62 11.20 -24.22 -6.41
N GLU A 63 10.17 -24.66 -5.70
CA GLU A 63 10.24 -25.75 -4.70
C GLU A 63 10.66 -27.10 -5.26
N LYS A 64 10.56 -27.29 -6.58
CA LYS A 64 11.03 -28.50 -7.29
C LYS A 64 12.53 -28.53 -7.48
N ASN A 65 13.19 -27.38 -7.32
CA ASN A 65 14.63 -27.26 -7.47
C ASN A 65 15.36 -27.57 -6.15
N LYS A 66 16.69 -27.69 -6.24
CA LYS A 66 17.56 -27.95 -5.08
C LYS A 66 17.43 -26.84 -4.06
N MET A 67 17.27 -27.21 -2.77
CA MET A 67 17.32 -26.29 -1.67
C MET A 67 18.76 -25.90 -1.37
N LEU A 68 19.03 -24.60 -1.36
CA LEU A 68 20.31 -23.98 -1.02
C LEU A 68 20.23 -23.30 0.34
N GLN A 69 21.38 -23.01 0.94
CA GLN A 69 21.47 -22.16 2.11
C GLN A 69 21.73 -20.72 1.70
N ARG A 70 20.85 -19.79 2.15
CA ARG A 70 21.02 -18.36 1.95
C ARG A 70 21.50 -17.73 3.25
N ILE A 71 22.68 -17.13 3.20
CA ILE A 71 23.27 -16.41 4.33
C ILE A 71 22.97 -14.92 4.15
N TYR A 72 22.31 -14.34 5.15
CA TYR A 72 22.05 -12.91 5.22
C TYR A 72 23.10 -12.22 6.08
N GLY A 73 23.64 -11.14 5.58
CA GLY A 73 24.60 -10.33 6.29
C GLY A 73 24.52 -8.87 5.87
N ILE A 74 25.10 -7.99 6.67
CA ILE A 74 25.18 -6.57 6.39
C ILE A 74 26.57 -6.05 6.68
N SER A 75 26.99 -5.01 5.98
CA SER A 75 28.27 -4.33 6.19
C SER A 75 28.12 -2.82 6.12
N PHE A 76 28.92 -2.12 6.92
CA PHE A 76 29.03 -0.67 6.95
C PHE A 76 30.50 -0.25 6.91
N GLU A 77 30.77 1.01 6.58
CA GLU A 77 32.13 1.55 6.62
C GLU A 77 32.64 1.69 8.06
N LYS A 78 31.74 1.98 9.02
CA LYS A 78 32.06 2.22 10.44
C LYS A 78 31.29 1.27 11.33
N ASN A 79 31.94 0.85 12.43
CA ASN A 79 31.28 0.03 13.46
C ASN A 79 30.09 0.74 14.11
N LYS A 80 30.18 2.06 14.29
CA LYS A 80 29.08 2.86 14.84
C LYS A 80 27.80 2.72 14.03
N ASP A 81 27.89 2.82 12.71
CA ASP A 81 26.74 2.72 11.81
C ASP A 81 26.14 1.30 11.83
N LEU A 82 26.99 0.26 11.99
CA LEU A 82 26.56 -1.11 12.19
C LEU A 82 25.83 -1.29 13.52
N GLU A 83 26.35 -0.76 14.61
CA GLU A 83 25.72 -0.82 15.93
C GLU A 83 24.37 -0.12 15.96
N GLU A 84 24.27 1.07 15.36
CA GLU A 84 23.00 1.81 15.20
C GLU A 84 21.97 0.99 14.39
N TYR A 85 22.39 0.37 13.30
CA TYR A 85 21.55 -0.50 12.50
C TYR A 85 21.08 -1.75 13.27
N LEU A 86 21.98 -2.40 14.00
CA LEU A 86 21.61 -3.57 14.81
C LEU A 86 20.65 -3.20 15.95
N HIS A 87 20.85 -2.05 16.58
CA HIS A 87 19.92 -1.51 17.58
C HIS A 87 18.54 -1.24 16.95
N MET A 88 18.50 -0.63 15.76
CA MET A 88 17.25 -0.42 15.03
C MET A 88 16.53 -1.76 14.74
N LEU A 89 17.26 -2.81 14.32
CA LEU A 89 16.68 -4.14 14.09
C LEU A 89 16.11 -4.76 15.38
N GLU A 90 16.77 -4.58 16.51
CA GLU A 90 16.27 -5.05 17.80
C GLU A 90 15.01 -4.31 18.23
N GLU A 91 14.99 -2.99 18.08
CA GLU A 91 13.79 -2.17 18.34
C GLU A 91 12.63 -2.55 17.41
N ALA A 92 12.90 -2.81 16.14
CA ALA A 92 11.88 -3.29 15.20
C ALA A 92 11.26 -4.62 15.65
N LYS A 93 12.08 -5.57 16.14
CA LYS A 93 11.58 -6.85 16.69
C LYS A 93 10.72 -6.67 17.94
N LYS A 94 11.09 -5.74 18.84
CA LYS A 94 10.31 -5.44 20.03
C LYS A 94 8.95 -4.84 19.71
N ARG A 95 8.88 -4.05 18.62
CA ARG A 95 7.70 -3.31 18.17
C ARG A 95 6.85 -4.07 17.15
N ASP A 96 7.24 -5.28 16.74
CA ASP A 96 6.53 -6.08 15.74
C ASP A 96 5.03 -6.15 16.07
N HIS A 97 4.21 -5.62 15.14
CA HIS A 97 2.76 -5.52 15.32
C HIS A 97 2.07 -6.88 15.51
N ARG A 98 2.65 -7.97 14.99
CA ARG A 98 2.13 -9.34 15.18
C ARG A 98 2.30 -9.83 16.60
N LYS A 99 3.44 -9.45 17.23
CA LYS A 99 3.72 -9.74 18.63
C LYS A 99 2.87 -8.88 19.54
N LEU A 100 2.96 -7.56 19.38
CA LEU A 100 2.20 -6.59 20.20
C LEU A 100 0.69 -6.75 20.03
N GLY A 101 0.22 -7.04 18.80
CA GLY A 101 -1.20 -7.28 18.53
C GLY A 101 -1.77 -8.44 19.33
N ARG A 102 -1.01 -9.53 19.50
CA ARG A 102 -1.39 -10.66 20.36
C ARG A 102 -1.30 -10.31 21.86
N GLU A 103 -0.20 -9.69 22.31
CA GLU A 103 0.00 -9.31 23.69
C GLU A 103 -1.04 -8.30 24.20
N LEU A 104 -1.55 -7.45 23.32
CA LEU A 104 -2.57 -6.44 23.61
C LEU A 104 -4.01 -6.89 23.29
N ASP A 105 -4.21 -8.14 22.85
CA ASP A 105 -5.51 -8.68 22.43
C ASP A 105 -6.18 -7.86 21.31
N LEU A 106 -5.44 -7.44 20.28
CA LEU A 106 -5.97 -6.61 19.22
C LEU A 106 -6.48 -7.43 18.02
N PHE A 107 -5.68 -8.38 17.55
CA PHE A 107 -6.01 -9.20 16.38
C PHE A 107 -5.18 -10.48 16.31
N PHE A 108 -5.63 -11.41 15.47
CA PHE A 108 -4.83 -12.54 15.00
C PHE A 108 -5.21 -12.92 13.57
N ILE A 109 -4.41 -13.75 12.94
CA ILE A 109 -4.70 -14.33 11.62
C ILE A 109 -4.94 -15.82 11.85
N PRO A 110 -6.18 -16.33 11.62
CA PRO A 110 -6.50 -17.72 11.81
C PRO A 110 -5.85 -18.61 10.74
N GLU A 111 -5.62 -19.88 11.06
CA GLU A 111 -5.06 -20.87 10.13
C GLU A 111 -6.01 -21.15 8.96
N GLU A 112 -7.32 -21.06 9.18
CA GLU A 112 -8.37 -21.22 8.17
C GLU A 112 -8.42 -20.09 7.15
N GLY A 113 -7.77 -18.94 7.47
CA GLY A 113 -7.79 -17.74 6.63
C GLY A 113 -6.44 -17.04 6.56
N PRO A 114 -5.41 -17.62 5.93
CA PRO A 114 -4.12 -16.94 5.79
C PRO A 114 -4.26 -15.61 5.02
N GLY A 115 -3.87 -14.52 5.67
CA GLY A 115 -4.01 -13.17 5.12
C GLY A 115 -5.38 -12.51 5.37
N PHE A 116 -6.27 -13.14 6.16
CA PHE A 116 -7.54 -12.56 6.59
C PHE A 116 -7.50 -12.27 8.08
N PRO A 117 -7.20 -11.03 8.50
CA PRO A 117 -7.11 -10.70 9.92
C PRO A 117 -8.47 -10.73 10.60
N LEU A 118 -8.50 -11.32 11.81
CA LEU A 118 -9.62 -11.28 12.73
C LEU A 118 -9.30 -10.29 13.84
N PHE A 119 -10.12 -9.25 14.00
CA PHE A 119 -9.97 -8.28 15.06
C PHE A 119 -10.72 -8.74 16.31
N LEU A 120 -10.04 -8.67 17.45
CA LEU A 120 -10.61 -8.92 18.77
C LEU A 120 -11.31 -7.66 19.32
N PRO A 121 -12.09 -7.73 20.41
CA PRO A 121 -12.84 -6.58 20.90
C PRO A 121 -11.98 -5.32 21.09
N LYS A 122 -10.82 -5.39 21.76
CA LYS A 122 -9.91 -4.24 21.90
C LYS A 122 -9.36 -3.72 20.57
N GLY A 123 -9.12 -4.61 19.61
CA GLY A 123 -8.72 -4.22 18.27
C GLY A 123 -9.84 -3.51 17.51
N MET A 124 -11.10 -3.90 17.76
CA MET A 124 -12.27 -3.21 17.21
C MET A 124 -12.46 -1.83 17.82
N GLU A 125 -12.23 -1.64 19.14
CA GLU A 125 -12.25 -0.30 19.75
C GLU A 125 -11.23 0.63 19.08
N LEU A 126 -9.98 0.20 18.94
CA LEU A 126 -8.94 0.97 18.23
C LEU A 126 -9.35 1.27 16.77
N LYS A 127 -9.88 0.27 16.06
CA LYS A 127 -10.34 0.44 14.68
C LYS A 127 -11.50 1.42 14.60
N ASN A 128 -12.47 1.32 15.48
CA ASN A 128 -13.66 2.18 15.49
C ASN A 128 -13.31 3.65 15.77
N GLU A 129 -12.40 3.93 16.71
CA GLU A 129 -11.92 5.30 16.95
C GLU A 129 -11.18 5.87 15.73
N LEU A 130 -10.38 5.05 15.04
CA LEU A 130 -9.73 5.46 13.79
C LEU A 130 -10.77 5.77 12.68
N LEU A 131 -11.80 4.93 12.53
CA LEU A 131 -12.88 5.13 11.56
C LEU A 131 -13.78 6.33 11.91
N LYS A 132 -13.97 6.60 13.20
CA LYS A 132 -14.67 7.80 13.67
C LYS A 132 -13.90 9.06 13.30
N PHE A 133 -12.60 9.10 13.58
CA PHE A 133 -11.72 10.19 13.15
C PHE A 133 -11.78 10.40 11.63
N TRP A 134 -11.72 9.32 10.85
CA TRP A 134 -11.86 9.38 9.40
C TRP A 134 -13.18 10.05 8.98
N ARG A 135 -14.33 9.65 9.58
CA ARG A 135 -15.64 10.23 9.25
C ARG A 135 -15.72 11.70 9.61
N GLU A 136 -15.12 12.12 10.72
CA GLU A 136 -15.10 13.52 11.16
C GLU A 136 -14.40 14.41 10.13
N ILE A 137 -13.15 14.07 9.77
CA ILE A 137 -12.36 14.87 8.81
C ILE A 137 -12.96 14.88 7.41
N HIS A 138 -13.57 13.77 6.98
CA HIS A 138 -14.21 13.70 5.66
C HIS A 138 -15.49 14.52 5.59
N ARG A 139 -16.27 14.52 6.66
CA ARG A 139 -17.48 15.36 6.75
C ARG A 139 -17.13 16.84 6.73
N GLU A 140 -16.08 17.24 7.44
CA GLU A 140 -15.57 18.62 7.44
C GLU A 140 -15.16 19.07 6.03
N ASP A 141 -14.56 18.21 5.24
CA ASP A 141 -14.10 18.48 3.87
C ASP A 141 -15.19 18.25 2.81
N GLY A 142 -16.45 18.01 3.23
CA GLY A 142 -17.60 17.92 2.33
C GLY A 142 -17.77 16.60 1.60
N TYR A 143 -17.13 15.51 2.06
CA TYR A 143 -17.35 14.18 1.49
C TYR A 143 -18.67 13.56 1.95
N GLN A 144 -19.33 12.88 1.03
CA GLN A 144 -20.51 12.05 1.30
C GLN A 144 -20.08 10.59 1.40
N GLU A 145 -20.42 9.92 2.51
CA GLU A 145 -20.12 8.50 2.70
C GLU A 145 -21.11 7.66 1.89
N ILE A 146 -20.59 6.72 1.09
CA ILE A 146 -21.35 5.71 0.34
C ILE A 146 -20.88 4.31 0.70
N GLU A 147 -21.63 3.31 0.34
CA GLU A 147 -21.24 1.90 0.42
C GLU A 147 -21.60 1.19 -0.89
N THR A 148 -20.64 0.47 -1.45
CA THR A 148 -20.83 -0.29 -2.69
C THR A 148 -20.82 -1.79 -2.45
N PRO A 149 -21.59 -2.60 -3.23
CA PRO A 149 -21.62 -4.05 -3.06
C PRO A 149 -20.26 -4.71 -3.17
N ILE A 150 -20.05 -5.77 -2.38
CA ILE A 150 -18.78 -6.52 -2.38
C ILE A 150 -18.66 -7.43 -3.59
N ILE A 151 -19.77 -8.04 -4.03
CA ILE A 151 -19.80 -8.99 -5.15
C ILE A 151 -20.54 -8.33 -6.33
N LEU A 152 -19.87 -8.23 -7.45
CA LEU A 152 -20.40 -7.63 -8.68
C LEU A 152 -20.04 -8.49 -9.89
N ASN A 153 -20.87 -8.42 -10.94
CA ASN A 153 -20.74 -9.29 -12.11
C ASN A 153 -19.49 -8.94 -12.95
N GLN A 154 -19.05 -9.92 -13.74
CA GLN A 154 -17.87 -9.82 -14.61
C GLN A 154 -17.93 -8.60 -15.55
N LYS A 155 -19.09 -8.28 -16.12
CA LYS A 155 -19.24 -7.18 -17.08
C LYS A 155 -18.77 -5.85 -16.53
N LEU A 156 -18.98 -5.57 -15.24
CA LEU A 156 -18.49 -4.36 -14.59
C LEU A 156 -16.96 -4.29 -14.64
N TRP A 157 -16.30 -5.42 -14.36
CA TRP A 157 -14.84 -5.53 -14.32
C TRP A 157 -14.21 -5.50 -15.71
N GLU A 158 -14.92 -5.99 -16.73
CA GLU A 158 -14.54 -5.83 -18.14
C GLU A 158 -14.64 -4.37 -18.57
N THR A 159 -15.75 -3.71 -18.25
CA THR A 159 -15.95 -2.28 -18.55
C THR A 159 -14.85 -1.44 -17.92
N SER A 160 -14.51 -1.66 -16.67
CA SER A 160 -13.45 -0.92 -15.98
C SER A 160 -12.03 -1.30 -16.42
N GLY A 161 -11.85 -2.42 -17.12
CA GLY A 161 -10.54 -2.94 -17.53
C GLY A 161 -9.84 -3.81 -16.48
N HIS A 162 -10.35 -3.89 -15.27
CA HIS A 162 -9.75 -4.70 -14.21
C HIS A 162 -9.70 -6.19 -14.55
N TRP A 163 -10.69 -6.69 -15.30
CA TRP A 163 -10.74 -8.10 -15.72
C TRP A 163 -9.53 -8.52 -16.55
N TYR A 164 -8.95 -7.61 -17.31
CA TYR A 164 -7.83 -7.89 -18.21
C TYR A 164 -6.48 -7.55 -17.57
N ASN A 165 -6.43 -6.50 -16.75
CA ASN A 165 -5.17 -5.97 -16.20
C ASN A 165 -4.92 -6.37 -14.74
N TYR A 166 -5.92 -6.96 -14.04
CA TYR A 166 -5.84 -7.23 -12.60
C TYR A 166 -6.42 -8.58 -12.18
N LYS A 167 -6.80 -9.45 -13.14
CA LYS A 167 -7.53 -10.70 -12.90
C LYS A 167 -6.81 -11.67 -11.95
N GLU A 168 -5.49 -11.76 -12.02
CA GLU A 168 -4.67 -12.63 -11.17
C GLU A 168 -4.82 -12.32 -9.67
N ASN A 169 -5.15 -11.07 -9.36
CA ASN A 169 -5.37 -10.60 -8.00
C ASN A 169 -6.85 -10.61 -7.57
N MET A 170 -7.75 -11.12 -8.39
CA MET A 170 -9.19 -11.13 -8.12
C MET A 170 -9.66 -12.50 -7.65
N TYR A 171 -10.58 -12.50 -6.67
CA TYR A 171 -11.37 -13.69 -6.33
C TYR A 171 -12.61 -13.70 -7.21
N THR A 172 -12.77 -14.74 -8.00
CA THR A 172 -13.93 -14.93 -8.88
C THR A 172 -14.78 -16.11 -8.41
N VAL A 173 -16.09 -16.06 -8.67
CA VAL A 173 -17.07 -17.08 -8.31
C VAL A 173 -18.11 -17.21 -9.43
N ASP A 174 -18.50 -18.45 -9.73
CA ASP A 174 -19.58 -18.74 -10.67
C ASP A 174 -20.88 -18.91 -9.89
N ILE A 175 -21.90 -18.12 -10.25
CA ILE A 175 -23.25 -18.15 -9.64
C ILE A 175 -24.26 -18.18 -10.79
N ASP A 176 -25.12 -19.20 -10.83
CA ASP A 176 -26.17 -19.34 -11.85
C ASP A 176 -25.65 -19.16 -13.29
N GLU A 177 -24.55 -19.84 -13.62
CA GLU A 177 -23.88 -19.82 -14.93
C GLU A 177 -23.31 -18.43 -15.32
N GLN A 178 -23.22 -17.51 -14.37
CA GLN A 178 -22.61 -16.17 -14.54
C GLN A 178 -21.38 -16.01 -13.67
N GLN A 179 -20.38 -15.33 -14.19
CA GLN A 179 -19.18 -15.00 -13.42
C GLN A 179 -19.34 -13.70 -12.64
N PHE A 180 -18.99 -13.73 -11.38
CA PHE A 180 -18.91 -12.60 -10.48
C PHE A 180 -17.49 -12.49 -9.93
N ALA A 181 -17.14 -11.32 -9.40
CA ALA A 181 -15.92 -11.14 -8.65
C ALA A 181 -16.19 -10.41 -7.34
N ILE A 182 -15.41 -10.77 -6.33
CA ILE A 182 -15.31 -10.00 -5.09
C ILE A 182 -14.47 -8.78 -5.39
N LYS A 183 -14.94 -7.57 -5.08
CA LYS A 183 -14.30 -6.33 -5.47
C LYS A 183 -12.84 -6.25 -4.98
N PRO A 184 -11.86 -6.05 -5.86
CA PRO A 184 -10.46 -5.76 -5.51
C PRO A 184 -10.22 -4.26 -5.30
N MET A 185 -11.15 -3.42 -5.79
CA MET A 185 -11.14 -1.96 -5.77
C MET A 185 -12.57 -1.42 -5.69
N ASN A 186 -12.75 -0.17 -5.27
CA ASN A 186 -14.06 0.45 -5.08
C ASN A 186 -14.49 1.32 -6.27
N CYS A 187 -13.55 1.75 -7.10
CA CYS A 187 -13.78 2.71 -8.18
C CYS A 187 -14.94 2.33 -9.15
N PRO A 188 -15.11 1.09 -9.62
CA PRO A 188 -16.25 0.76 -10.48
C PRO A 188 -17.60 0.92 -9.79
N GLY A 189 -17.64 0.68 -8.47
CA GLY A 189 -18.84 0.90 -7.66
C GLY A 189 -19.21 2.38 -7.55
N SER A 190 -18.24 3.26 -7.38
CA SER A 190 -18.47 4.72 -7.34
C SER A 190 -18.97 5.27 -8.68
N LEU A 191 -18.54 4.67 -9.80
CA LEU A 191 -19.05 5.02 -11.14
C LEU A 191 -20.48 4.56 -11.37
N ILE A 192 -20.89 3.40 -10.81
CA ILE A 192 -22.31 2.99 -10.78
C ILE A 192 -23.12 4.01 -9.96
N TYR A 193 -22.63 4.43 -8.81
CA TYR A 193 -23.28 5.47 -8.01
C TYR A 193 -23.45 6.77 -8.80
N TYR A 194 -22.39 7.23 -9.48
CA TYR A 194 -22.47 8.41 -10.31
C TYR A 194 -23.55 8.29 -11.41
N ASN A 195 -23.58 7.17 -12.12
CA ASN A 195 -24.54 6.92 -13.20
C ASN A 195 -25.99 6.71 -12.74
N ALA A 196 -26.26 6.64 -11.44
CA ALA A 196 -27.61 6.41 -10.93
C ALA A 196 -28.58 7.58 -11.22
N LYS A 197 -28.06 8.78 -11.50
CA LYS A 197 -28.87 9.96 -11.85
C LYS A 197 -28.07 10.90 -12.80
N PRO A 198 -28.75 11.78 -13.54
CA PRO A 198 -28.08 12.83 -14.30
C PRO A 198 -27.50 13.91 -13.38
N HIS A 199 -26.39 14.51 -13.79
CA HIS A 199 -25.68 15.55 -13.05
C HIS A 199 -25.56 16.85 -13.85
N SER A 200 -25.44 17.98 -13.13
CA SER A 200 -25.18 19.31 -13.67
C SER A 200 -23.80 19.79 -13.20
N TYR A 201 -23.15 20.64 -14.02
CA TYR A 201 -21.90 21.30 -13.66
C TYR A 201 -21.93 22.02 -12.30
N LYS A 202 -23.11 22.42 -11.81
CA LYS A 202 -23.31 23.09 -10.51
C LYS A 202 -23.11 22.18 -9.30
N GLU A 203 -23.09 20.85 -9.52
CA GLU A 203 -22.90 19.84 -8.46
C GLU A 203 -21.42 19.57 -8.19
N PHE A 204 -20.52 20.07 -9.03
CA PHE A 204 -19.08 19.81 -8.92
C PHE A 204 -18.33 20.84 -8.06
N PRO A 205 -17.31 20.42 -7.31
CA PRO A 205 -16.81 19.04 -7.22
C PRO A 205 -17.73 18.15 -6.39
N MET A 206 -18.01 16.93 -6.90
CA MET A 206 -18.74 15.91 -6.14
C MET A 206 -17.72 14.99 -5.46
N LYS A 207 -17.77 14.92 -4.13
CA LYS A 207 -16.85 14.14 -3.31
C LYS A 207 -17.59 12.99 -2.64
N VAL A 208 -17.29 11.76 -3.02
CA VAL A 208 -17.84 10.56 -2.39
C VAL A 208 -16.72 9.74 -1.76
N ALA A 209 -16.97 9.20 -0.57
CA ALA A 209 -15.99 8.43 0.19
C ALA A 209 -16.59 7.11 0.67
N GLU A 210 -15.78 6.07 0.76
CA GLU A 210 -16.19 4.74 1.17
C GLU A 210 -15.13 4.08 2.05
N LEU A 211 -15.57 3.52 3.20
CA LEU A 211 -14.77 2.56 3.95
C LEU A 211 -14.95 1.18 3.30
N GLY A 212 -14.40 1.05 2.10
CA GLY A 212 -14.67 -0.07 1.20
C GLY A 212 -13.90 -1.33 1.57
N ARG A 213 -14.62 -2.43 1.87
CA ARG A 213 -14.00 -3.74 2.10
C ARG A 213 -13.61 -4.36 0.76
N VAL A 214 -12.31 -4.51 0.51
CA VAL A 214 -11.77 -5.08 -0.73
C VAL A 214 -10.97 -6.35 -0.46
N HIS A 215 -10.87 -7.22 -1.48
CA HIS A 215 -10.17 -8.49 -1.38
C HIS A 215 -9.20 -8.63 -2.56
N ARG A 216 -7.96 -9.00 -2.26
CA ARG A 216 -6.92 -9.23 -3.26
C ARG A 216 -6.23 -10.55 -3.02
N HIS A 217 -6.09 -11.34 -4.08
CA HIS A 217 -5.37 -12.61 -4.02
C HIS A 217 -3.86 -12.34 -3.98
N GLU A 218 -3.37 -11.98 -2.79
CA GLU A 218 -1.94 -11.82 -2.54
C GLU A 218 -1.26 -13.19 -2.41
N LEU A 219 -0.07 -13.33 -2.99
CA LEU A 219 0.72 -14.56 -2.87
C LEU A 219 1.08 -14.85 -1.40
N SER A 220 1.05 -16.11 -1.01
CA SER A 220 1.31 -16.52 0.39
C SER A 220 2.66 -16.02 0.92
N GLY A 221 3.71 -16.02 0.08
CA GLY A 221 5.03 -15.53 0.47
C GLY A 221 5.14 -14.01 0.66
N ALA A 222 4.13 -13.25 0.23
CA ALA A 222 4.08 -11.80 0.39
C ALA A 222 3.30 -11.37 1.64
N LEU A 223 2.55 -12.26 2.28
CA LEU A 223 1.72 -11.95 3.44
C LEU A 223 2.59 -11.58 4.66
N HIS A 224 2.20 -10.50 5.35
CA HIS A 224 2.96 -10.02 6.50
C HIS A 224 2.07 -9.32 7.53
N GLY A 225 1.50 -10.09 8.47
CA GLY A 225 0.63 -9.57 9.52
C GLY A 225 -0.48 -8.67 8.95
N LEU A 226 -0.65 -7.47 9.51
CA LEU A 226 -1.56 -6.45 8.99
C LEU A 226 -0.97 -5.63 7.83
N MET A 227 0.35 -5.69 7.60
CA MET A 227 1.03 -4.89 6.57
C MET A 227 0.66 -5.33 5.15
N ARG A 228 0.46 -6.65 4.95
CA ARG A 228 0.00 -7.20 3.68
C ARG A 228 -0.97 -8.35 3.92
N VAL A 229 -2.21 -8.10 3.57
CA VAL A 229 -3.39 -8.96 3.84
C VAL A 229 -4.17 -9.23 2.56
N ARG A 230 -5.04 -10.23 2.58
CA ARG A 230 -5.94 -10.57 1.46
C ARG A 230 -7.30 -9.89 1.53
N ALA A 231 -7.69 -9.41 2.70
CA ALA A 231 -8.90 -8.61 2.88
C ALA A 231 -8.61 -7.41 3.77
N PHE A 232 -8.95 -6.22 3.30
CA PHE A 232 -8.70 -4.98 4.03
C PHE A 232 -9.78 -3.94 3.74
N THR A 233 -9.91 -2.98 4.64
CA THR A 233 -10.76 -1.82 4.48
C THR A 233 -9.93 -0.68 3.89
N GLN A 234 -10.32 -0.20 2.72
CA GLN A 234 -9.69 0.94 2.09
C GLN A 234 -10.48 2.20 2.43
N ASP A 235 -9.80 3.26 2.83
CA ASP A 235 -10.39 4.59 3.06
C ASP A 235 -10.50 5.36 1.75
N ASP A 236 -11.20 4.78 0.82
CA ASP A 236 -11.27 5.22 -0.55
C ASP A 236 -12.18 6.41 -0.75
N ALA A 237 -11.84 7.30 -1.66
CA ALA A 237 -12.76 8.32 -2.11
C ALA A 237 -12.52 8.70 -3.56
N HIS A 238 -13.59 9.16 -4.18
CA HIS A 238 -13.63 9.56 -5.57
C HIS A 238 -14.18 10.98 -5.67
N ILE A 239 -13.44 11.84 -6.36
CA ILE A 239 -13.83 13.23 -6.59
C ILE A 239 -14.11 13.37 -8.08
N PHE A 240 -15.37 13.58 -8.43
CA PHE A 240 -15.76 13.93 -9.78
C PHE A 240 -15.76 15.45 -9.90
N MET A 241 -15.14 15.99 -10.96
CA MET A 241 -14.90 17.41 -11.06
C MET A 241 -14.80 17.90 -12.49
N LEU A 242 -14.87 19.20 -12.66
CA LEU A 242 -14.56 19.88 -13.90
C LEU A 242 -13.03 19.96 -14.11
N PRO A 243 -12.52 19.97 -15.34
CA PRO A 243 -11.08 20.08 -15.61
C PRO A 243 -10.40 21.26 -14.91
N GLU A 244 -11.05 22.41 -14.84
CA GLU A 244 -10.54 23.60 -14.18
C GLU A 244 -10.43 23.50 -12.65
N GLN A 245 -11.06 22.48 -12.03
CA GLN A 245 -11.03 22.26 -10.58
C GLN A 245 -9.92 21.31 -10.13
N ILE A 246 -9.18 20.71 -11.06
CA ILE A 246 -8.15 19.68 -10.76
C ILE A 246 -7.16 20.15 -9.68
N LYS A 247 -6.56 21.31 -9.87
CA LYS A 247 -5.55 21.85 -8.96
C LYS A 247 -6.08 22.08 -7.55
N ASP A 248 -7.26 22.70 -7.44
CA ASP A 248 -7.89 22.98 -6.13
C ASP A 248 -8.24 21.69 -5.39
N GLN A 249 -8.71 20.66 -6.12
CA GLN A 249 -9.04 19.38 -5.51
C GLN A 249 -7.79 18.62 -5.08
N ILE A 250 -6.70 18.62 -5.86
CA ILE A 250 -5.42 18.03 -5.47
C ILE A 250 -4.91 18.72 -4.20
N LYS A 251 -4.94 20.06 -4.14
CA LYS A 251 -4.54 20.82 -2.97
C LYS A 251 -5.36 20.42 -1.74
N GLY A 252 -6.69 20.36 -1.85
CA GLY A 252 -7.56 19.94 -0.75
C GLY A 252 -7.25 18.53 -0.24
N VAL A 253 -6.92 17.59 -1.16
CA VAL A 253 -6.54 16.22 -0.76
C VAL A 253 -5.17 16.21 -0.08
N VAL A 254 -4.19 16.97 -0.58
CA VAL A 254 -2.87 17.11 0.09
C VAL A 254 -3.04 17.65 1.51
N ASP A 255 -3.84 18.71 1.68
CA ASP A 255 -4.12 19.31 3.00
C ASP A 255 -4.81 18.29 3.94
N LEU A 256 -5.74 17.48 3.44
CA LEU A 256 -6.40 16.43 4.21
C LEU A 256 -5.40 15.37 4.68
N ILE A 257 -4.55 14.85 3.76
CA ILE A 257 -3.56 13.82 4.08
C ILE A 257 -2.53 14.37 5.07
N ASP A 258 -2.08 15.61 4.90
CA ASP A 258 -1.16 16.29 5.81
C ASP A 258 -1.74 16.39 7.23
N ARG A 259 -3.02 16.80 7.37
CA ARG A 259 -3.74 16.82 8.68
C ARG A 259 -3.78 15.43 9.31
N VAL A 260 -4.09 14.40 8.53
CA VAL A 260 -4.08 13.00 8.99
C VAL A 260 -2.72 12.63 9.55
N TYR A 261 -1.65 12.80 8.77
CA TYR A 261 -0.32 12.35 9.19
C TYR A 261 0.23 13.13 10.37
N LYS A 262 0.00 14.44 10.43
CA LYS A 262 0.36 15.28 11.57
C LYS A 262 -0.34 14.88 12.86
N THR A 263 -1.60 14.43 12.78
CA THR A 263 -2.36 13.95 13.96
C THR A 263 -1.68 12.74 14.62
N PHE A 264 -1.02 11.88 13.82
CA PHE A 264 -0.30 10.72 14.32
C PHE A 264 1.21 10.97 14.52
N GLY A 265 1.72 12.16 14.18
CA GLY A 265 3.12 12.51 14.31
C GLY A 265 4.03 11.91 13.23
N PHE A 266 3.49 11.62 12.05
CA PHE A 266 4.26 11.10 10.93
C PHE A 266 4.84 12.21 10.06
N GLU A 267 6.10 11.99 9.64
CA GLU A 267 6.72 12.67 8.50
C GLU A 267 6.47 11.88 7.23
N TYR A 268 6.45 12.54 6.08
CA TYR A 268 6.27 11.89 4.78
C TYR A 268 7.06 12.59 3.68
N HIS A 269 7.27 11.90 2.57
CA HIS A 269 7.73 12.48 1.30
C HIS A 269 6.78 12.08 0.18
N LEU A 270 6.85 12.81 -0.94
CA LEU A 270 5.99 12.61 -2.08
C LEU A 270 6.75 11.99 -3.24
N GLU A 271 6.10 11.08 -3.95
CA GLU A 271 6.57 10.54 -5.23
C GLU A 271 5.53 10.79 -6.32
N LEU A 272 5.97 11.32 -7.47
CA LEU A 272 5.14 11.44 -8.67
C LEU A 272 5.44 10.26 -9.59
N SER A 273 4.48 9.36 -9.71
CA SER A 273 4.59 8.15 -10.51
C SER A 273 3.94 8.35 -11.88
N THR A 274 4.73 8.12 -12.94
CA THR A 274 4.33 8.35 -14.33
C THR A 274 3.85 7.07 -15.01
N ARG A 275 3.54 7.16 -16.30
CA ARG A 275 2.94 6.11 -17.12
C ARG A 275 3.74 4.80 -17.12
N PRO A 276 3.11 3.65 -16.78
CA PRO A 276 3.72 2.33 -16.91
C PRO A 276 3.65 1.82 -18.36
N GLU A 277 4.49 0.81 -18.70
CA GLU A 277 4.48 0.17 -20.03
C GLU A 277 3.11 -0.39 -20.40
N ASN A 278 2.43 -1.04 -19.45
CA ASN A 278 1.09 -1.59 -19.62
C ASN A 278 0.06 -0.59 -19.13
N SER A 279 -0.42 0.29 -19.99
CA SER A 279 -1.39 1.33 -19.67
C SER A 279 -2.47 1.47 -20.73
N ILE A 280 -3.60 2.05 -20.36
CA ILE A 280 -4.70 2.42 -21.26
C ILE A 280 -4.70 3.94 -21.48
N GLY A 281 -5.30 4.41 -22.57
CA GLY A 281 -5.40 5.83 -22.93
C GLY A 281 -4.33 6.28 -23.93
N SER A 282 -4.54 7.47 -24.48
CA SER A 282 -3.64 8.08 -25.46
C SER A 282 -2.43 8.77 -24.79
N ASP A 283 -1.42 9.09 -25.59
CA ASP A 283 -0.23 9.79 -25.11
C ASP A 283 -0.59 11.21 -24.63
N GLU A 284 -1.49 11.88 -25.32
CA GLU A 284 -1.95 13.24 -24.99
C GLU A 284 -2.72 13.27 -23.66
N GLU A 285 -3.55 12.26 -23.39
CA GLU A 285 -4.29 12.14 -22.13
C GLU A 285 -3.34 11.91 -20.94
N TRP A 286 -2.32 11.07 -21.13
CA TRP A 286 -1.29 10.83 -20.11
C TRP A 286 -0.45 12.08 -19.85
N GLU A 287 0.01 12.76 -20.91
CA GLU A 287 0.78 13.99 -20.77
C GLU A 287 -0.02 15.08 -20.03
N ALA A 288 -1.30 15.25 -20.37
CA ALA A 288 -2.18 16.20 -19.71
C ALA A 288 -2.37 15.86 -18.22
N ALA A 289 -2.56 14.57 -17.89
CA ALA A 289 -2.75 14.12 -16.51
C ALA A 289 -1.45 14.26 -15.68
N GLU A 290 -0.29 13.86 -16.21
CA GLU A 290 1.00 14.00 -15.54
C GLU A 290 1.36 15.47 -15.31
N ASN A 291 1.14 16.33 -16.30
CA ASN A 291 1.37 17.77 -16.17
C ASN A 291 0.43 18.39 -15.12
N GLY A 292 -0.83 17.97 -15.08
CA GLY A 292 -1.78 18.44 -14.06
C GLY A 292 -1.33 18.12 -12.63
N LEU A 293 -0.82 16.90 -12.38
CA LEU A 293 -0.27 16.52 -11.07
C LEU A 293 1.04 17.28 -10.76
N ARG A 294 1.93 17.42 -11.74
CA ARG A 294 3.21 18.12 -11.58
C ARG A 294 2.99 19.59 -11.25
N GLU A 295 2.18 20.29 -12.04
CA GLU A 295 1.86 21.70 -11.82
C GLU A 295 1.25 21.95 -10.44
N ALA A 296 0.37 21.06 -9.97
CA ALA A 296 -0.20 21.16 -8.63
C ALA A 296 0.86 21.06 -7.54
N LEU A 297 1.81 20.12 -7.65
CA LEU A 297 2.92 19.96 -6.68
C LEU A 297 3.87 21.18 -6.71
N GLU A 298 4.19 21.70 -7.90
CA GLU A 298 5.06 22.86 -8.07
C GLU A 298 4.43 24.15 -7.52
N GLU A 299 3.15 24.38 -7.76
CA GLU A 299 2.41 25.53 -7.21
C GLU A 299 2.33 25.50 -5.67
N LEU A 300 2.21 24.29 -5.09
CA LEU A 300 2.25 24.10 -3.64
C LEU A 300 3.65 24.16 -3.05
N ASN A 301 4.69 24.32 -3.88
CA ASN A 301 6.10 24.25 -3.49
C ASN A 301 6.44 22.97 -2.70
N LEU A 302 5.84 21.84 -3.06
CA LEU A 302 6.07 20.56 -2.41
C LEU A 302 7.20 19.81 -3.14
N PRO A 303 8.28 19.44 -2.44
CA PRO A 303 9.34 18.62 -3.03
C PRO A 303 8.80 17.20 -3.27
N TYR A 304 9.10 16.64 -4.44
CA TYR A 304 8.73 15.28 -4.80
C TYR A 304 9.88 14.56 -5.52
N ILE A 305 9.82 13.24 -5.49
CA ILE A 305 10.71 12.35 -6.24
C ILE A 305 9.94 11.87 -7.46
N LEU A 306 10.57 11.92 -8.65
CA LEU A 306 9.98 11.34 -9.86
C LEU A 306 10.21 9.82 -9.86
N ASN A 307 9.11 9.05 -9.93
CA ASN A 307 9.11 7.59 -10.01
C ASN A 307 8.56 7.18 -11.38
N GLU A 308 9.45 7.00 -12.34
CA GLU A 308 9.07 6.72 -13.73
C GLU A 308 8.50 5.31 -13.87
N GLY A 309 7.33 5.20 -14.53
CA GLY A 309 6.72 3.93 -14.88
C GLY A 309 5.95 3.22 -13.76
N ASP A 310 5.75 3.84 -12.58
CA ASP A 310 5.04 3.25 -11.44
C ASP A 310 3.58 3.74 -11.30
N GLY A 311 3.03 4.41 -12.31
CA GLY A 311 1.63 4.84 -12.35
C GLY A 311 0.66 3.67 -12.36
N ALA A 312 -0.62 3.94 -12.10
CA ALA A 312 -1.67 2.94 -12.32
C ALA A 312 -1.89 2.73 -13.83
N PHE A 313 -2.46 1.59 -14.22
CA PHE A 313 -2.70 1.32 -15.66
C PHE A 313 -3.65 2.35 -16.33
N TYR A 314 -4.41 3.11 -15.55
CA TYR A 314 -5.41 4.09 -15.99
C TYR A 314 -5.04 5.55 -15.70
N GLY A 315 -3.95 5.84 -14.99
CA GLY A 315 -3.55 7.22 -14.71
C GLY A 315 -2.31 7.37 -13.83
N PRO A 316 -1.65 8.54 -13.89
CA PRO A 316 -0.52 8.88 -13.03
C PRO A 316 -0.97 9.12 -11.59
N LYS A 317 -0.03 9.06 -10.66
CA LYS A 317 -0.35 9.20 -9.23
C LYS A 317 0.71 9.99 -8.46
N ILE A 318 0.27 10.63 -7.38
CA ILE A 318 1.11 11.16 -6.32
C ILE A 318 1.00 10.20 -5.14
N ASP A 319 2.10 9.57 -4.74
CA ASP A 319 2.18 8.68 -3.60
C ASP A 319 2.77 9.39 -2.39
N PHE A 320 2.15 9.19 -1.23
CA PHE A 320 2.61 9.68 0.06
C PHE A 320 3.29 8.54 0.81
N HIS A 321 4.60 8.65 0.95
CA HIS A 321 5.42 7.69 1.67
C HIS A 321 5.66 8.20 3.09
N LEU A 322 4.85 7.69 4.02
CA LEU A 322 5.00 8.05 5.42
C LEU A 322 6.24 7.36 6.02
N ARG A 323 6.96 8.05 6.91
CA ARG A 323 8.12 7.56 7.60
C ARG A 323 7.76 7.20 9.04
N ASP A 324 8.01 5.95 9.44
CA ASP A 324 7.77 5.50 10.81
C ASP A 324 8.94 5.84 11.75
N CYS A 325 8.76 5.60 13.04
CA CYS A 325 9.76 5.88 14.07
C CYS A 325 11.06 5.06 13.93
N LEU A 326 11.07 4.01 13.10
CA LEU A 326 12.25 3.21 12.77
C LEU A 326 12.92 3.66 11.46
N GLY A 327 12.43 4.74 10.84
CA GLY A 327 12.93 5.28 9.59
C GLY A 327 12.53 4.48 8.34
N ARG A 328 11.61 3.51 8.46
CA ARG A 328 11.07 2.78 7.30
C ARG A 328 9.99 3.61 6.64
N THR A 329 9.87 3.48 5.32
CA THR A 329 8.87 4.19 4.52
C THR A 329 7.73 3.25 4.15
N TRP A 330 6.50 3.79 4.19
CA TRP A 330 5.26 3.07 3.88
C TRP A 330 4.40 3.91 2.95
N GLN A 331 4.13 3.40 1.76
CA GLN A 331 3.13 3.99 0.87
C GLN A 331 1.74 3.80 1.49
N CYS A 332 1.11 4.89 1.89
CA CYS A 332 -0.23 4.90 2.49
C CYS A 332 -1.18 5.80 1.70
N GLY A 333 -0.95 7.10 1.67
CA GLY A 333 -1.75 8.04 0.90
C GLY A 333 -1.42 7.97 -0.59
N THR A 334 -2.43 8.16 -1.43
CA THR A 334 -2.27 8.24 -2.88
C THR A 334 -3.34 9.14 -3.46
N ILE A 335 -2.96 9.93 -4.46
CA ILE A 335 -3.86 10.71 -5.34
C ILE A 335 -3.62 10.23 -6.76
N GLN A 336 -4.66 9.77 -7.45
CA GLN A 336 -4.59 9.31 -8.83
C GLN A 336 -5.54 10.14 -9.68
N LEU A 337 -5.03 10.74 -10.75
CA LEU A 337 -5.84 11.47 -11.71
C LEU A 337 -6.25 10.54 -12.83
N ASP A 338 -7.55 10.37 -13.04
CA ASP A 338 -8.14 9.43 -13.99
C ASP A 338 -9.05 10.11 -14.99
N MET A 339 -8.68 10.00 -16.25
CA MET A 339 -9.47 10.42 -17.40
C MET A 339 -10.07 9.22 -18.17
N GLN A 340 -9.69 7.99 -17.82
CA GLN A 340 -10.01 6.78 -18.57
C GLN A 340 -11.32 6.12 -18.11
N LEU A 341 -11.49 5.91 -16.80
CA LEU A 341 -12.72 5.31 -16.29
C LEU A 341 -13.97 6.15 -16.57
N PRO A 342 -13.94 7.51 -16.47
CA PRO A 342 -15.06 8.34 -16.93
C PRO A 342 -15.48 8.07 -18.36
N GLN A 343 -14.54 7.81 -19.28
CA GLN A 343 -14.84 7.47 -20.68
C GLN A 343 -15.43 6.07 -20.81
N ARG A 344 -14.81 5.08 -20.15
CA ARG A 344 -15.22 3.66 -20.23
C ARG A 344 -16.62 3.41 -19.67
N PHE A 345 -17.03 4.18 -18.67
CA PHE A 345 -18.37 4.14 -18.07
C PHE A 345 -19.36 5.11 -18.70
N ASP A 346 -18.92 5.87 -19.69
CA ASP A 346 -19.70 6.89 -20.38
C ASP A 346 -20.43 7.86 -19.43
N ILE A 347 -19.76 8.24 -18.31
CA ILE A 347 -20.34 9.20 -17.38
C ILE A 347 -20.29 10.61 -17.96
N THR A 348 -21.36 11.36 -17.77
CA THR A 348 -21.49 12.73 -18.30
C THR A 348 -22.18 13.66 -17.31
N TYR A 349 -22.00 14.97 -17.51
CA TYR A 349 -22.76 16.01 -16.85
C TYR A 349 -23.27 17.03 -17.88
N ILE A 350 -24.30 17.79 -17.53
CA ILE A 350 -24.79 18.91 -18.36
C ILE A 350 -24.00 20.17 -18.00
N GLY A 351 -23.30 20.70 -18.98
CA GLY A 351 -22.51 21.93 -18.89
C GLY A 351 -23.36 23.20 -18.82
N GLN A 352 -22.69 24.34 -18.67
CA GLN A 352 -23.35 25.66 -18.67
C GLN A 352 -23.95 25.98 -20.04
N ASP A 353 -23.43 25.41 -21.12
CA ASP A 353 -23.90 25.47 -22.49
C ASP A 353 -25.13 24.60 -22.78
N GLY A 354 -25.56 23.78 -21.82
CA GLY A 354 -26.66 22.82 -21.96
C GLY A 354 -26.26 21.50 -22.62
N GLU A 355 -25.00 21.33 -23.01
CA GLU A 355 -24.48 20.15 -23.68
C GLU A 355 -23.89 19.14 -22.68
N LYS A 356 -23.70 17.91 -23.15
CA LYS A 356 -23.08 16.84 -22.33
C LYS A 356 -21.56 16.94 -22.38
N HIS A 357 -20.96 16.99 -21.21
CA HIS A 357 -19.52 16.98 -21.03
C HIS A 357 -19.08 15.81 -20.15
N ARG A 358 -17.80 15.45 -20.19
CA ARG A 358 -17.20 14.38 -19.40
C ARG A 358 -16.44 14.94 -18.20
N PRO A 359 -16.75 14.49 -16.97
CA PRO A 359 -15.99 14.92 -15.81
C PRO A 359 -14.60 14.24 -15.77
N VAL A 360 -13.67 14.84 -15.04
CA VAL A 360 -12.42 14.23 -14.61
C VAL A 360 -12.63 13.63 -13.24
N MET A 361 -11.86 12.61 -12.89
CA MET A 361 -12.01 11.89 -11.64
C MET A 361 -10.65 11.79 -10.92
N ILE A 362 -10.67 12.03 -9.61
CA ILE A 362 -9.57 11.70 -8.71
C ILE A 362 -9.97 10.50 -7.86
N HIS A 363 -9.10 9.49 -7.80
CA HIS A 363 -9.11 8.46 -6.77
C HIS A 363 -8.13 8.87 -5.68
N ARG A 364 -8.51 8.74 -4.43
CA ARG A 364 -7.58 9.03 -3.35
C ARG A 364 -7.82 8.19 -2.09
N VAL A 365 -6.74 7.93 -1.40
CA VAL A 365 -6.72 7.34 -0.07
C VAL A 365 -5.79 8.17 0.82
N ALA A 366 -6.09 8.27 2.12
CA ALA A 366 -5.22 8.91 3.11
C ALA A 366 -4.48 7.87 3.96
N PHE A 367 -5.21 6.91 4.52
CA PHE A 367 -4.62 5.77 5.26
C PHE A 367 -4.19 4.64 4.33
N GLY A 368 -4.81 4.50 3.17
CA GLY A 368 -4.68 3.39 2.25
C GLY A 368 -5.45 2.17 2.75
N SER A 369 -4.78 1.23 3.39
CA SER A 369 -5.42 0.12 4.11
C SER A 369 -5.51 0.44 5.60
N ILE A 370 -6.69 0.43 6.15
CA ILE A 370 -6.91 0.63 7.61
C ILE A 370 -6.15 -0.43 8.41
N GLU A 371 -6.14 -1.67 7.95
CA GLU A 371 -5.40 -2.76 8.59
C GLU A 371 -3.89 -2.49 8.61
N ARG A 372 -3.32 -2.07 7.46
CA ARG A 372 -1.90 -1.68 7.38
C ARG A 372 -1.59 -0.48 8.27
N PHE A 373 -2.44 0.54 8.25
CA PHE A 373 -2.24 1.74 9.05
C PHE A 373 -2.28 1.42 10.55
N ILE A 374 -3.20 0.56 11.01
CA ILE A 374 -3.21 0.05 12.38
C ILE A 374 -1.91 -0.70 12.70
N GLY A 375 -1.43 -1.54 11.81
CA GLY A 375 -0.14 -2.22 11.97
C GLY A 375 1.02 -1.23 12.17
N ILE A 376 1.06 -0.18 11.34
CA ILE A 376 2.05 0.90 11.44
C ILE A 376 1.92 1.65 12.78
N LEU A 377 0.70 1.97 13.24
CA LEU A 377 0.46 2.63 14.52
C LEU A 377 0.89 1.77 15.71
N ILE A 378 0.63 0.46 15.68
CA ILE A 378 1.10 -0.47 16.73
C ILE A 378 2.63 -0.40 16.85
N GLU A 379 3.34 -0.44 15.72
CA GLU A 379 4.81 -0.40 15.72
C GLU A 379 5.35 1.00 16.04
N HIS A 380 4.72 2.06 15.54
CA HIS A 380 5.10 3.45 15.78
C HIS A 380 5.02 3.80 17.27
N TYR A 381 3.90 3.51 17.89
CA TYR A 381 3.69 3.76 19.33
C TYR A 381 4.18 2.65 20.25
N ALA A 382 4.74 1.56 19.71
CA ALA A 382 5.14 0.37 20.47
C ALA A 382 3.99 -0.15 21.38
N GLY A 383 2.75 -0.10 20.88
CA GLY A 383 1.53 -0.46 21.60
C GLY A 383 1.07 0.55 22.66
N LYS A 384 1.76 1.69 22.82
CA LYS A 384 1.42 2.77 23.78
C LYS A 384 0.69 3.89 23.06
N PHE A 385 -0.53 3.62 22.65
CA PHE A 385 -1.33 4.56 21.85
C PHE A 385 -1.63 5.88 22.62
N PRO A 386 -1.83 7.00 21.91
CA PRO A 386 -2.45 8.19 22.49
C PRO A 386 -3.77 7.85 23.17
N VAL A 387 -4.11 8.55 24.25
CA VAL A 387 -5.29 8.24 25.07
C VAL A 387 -6.58 8.13 24.26
N TRP A 388 -6.81 9.05 23.32
CA TRP A 388 -8.01 9.06 22.48
C TRP A 388 -8.14 7.82 21.57
N LEU A 389 -7.01 7.19 21.21
CA LEU A 389 -6.95 6.01 20.35
C LEU A 389 -6.79 4.69 21.14
N ALA A 390 -6.44 4.77 22.42
CA ALA A 390 -6.15 3.60 23.23
C ALA A 390 -7.42 2.80 23.53
N PRO A 391 -7.43 1.45 23.30
CA PRO A 391 -8.58 0.60 23.61
C PRO A 391 -8.94 0.56 25.09
N THR A 392 -7.96 0.81 25.95
CA THR A 392 -8.15 0.97 27.41
C THR A 392 -7.57 2.30 27.81
N GLN A 393 -8.42 3.28 28.06
CA GLN A 393 -7.99 4.64 28.39
C GLN A 393 -7.65 4.80 29.87
N VAL A 394 -8.37 4.10 30.74
CA VAL A 394 -8.18 4.14 32.20
C VAL A 394 -8.31 2.74 32.77
N ARG A 395 -7.45 2.40 33.72
CA ARG A 395 -7.56 1.16 34.49
C ARG A 395 -7.49 1.48 35.98
N ILE A 396 -8.52 1.10 36.71
CA ILE A 396 -8.57 1.22 38.17
C ILE A 396 -8.03 -0.07 38.77
N LEU A 397 -6.98 0.04 39.61
CA LEU A 397 -6.38 -1.07 40.32
C LEU A 397 -6.76 -0.97 41.80
N PRO A 398 -7.81 -1.70 42.25
CA PRO A 398 -8.21 -1.64 43.67
C PRO A 398 -7.17 -2.34 44.54
N ILE A 399 -6.88 -1.73 45.72
CA ILE A 399 -5.95 -2.26 46.69
C ILE A 399 -6.66 -3.18 47.72
N SER A 400 -7.99 -3.05 47.85
CA SER A 400 -8.79 -3.86 48.79
C SER A 400 -9.95 -4.57 48.08
N CYS A 401 -10.38 -5.71 48.60
CA CYS A 401 -11.50 -6.50 48.06
C CYS A 401 -12.85 -5.75 48.07
N LEU A 402 -13.02 -4.75 48.89
CA LEU A 402 -14.25 -3.92 48.92
C LEU A 402 -14.50 -3.16 47.65
N LEU A 403 -13.48 -2.86 46.85
CA LEU A 403 -13.60 -2.20 45.56
C LEU A 403 -13.97 -3.15 44.41
N TYR A 404 -13.85 -4.48 44.62
CA TYR A 404 -14.27 -5.47 43.60
C TYR A 404 -15.80 -5.68 43.58
N THR A 405 -16.53 -5.20 44.60
CA THR A 405 -17.97 -5.37 44.72
C THR A 405 -18.75 -4.13 44.33
N SER A 406 -18.08 -3.04 43.95
CA SER A 406 -18.76 -1.85 43.43
C SER A 406 -18.78 -1.88 41.91
N ASP A 407 -19.93 -1.83 41.29
CA ASP A 407 -20.16 -1.69 39.86
C ASP A 407 -19.71 -0.29 39.33
N ALA A 408 -18.68 0.28 39.90
CA ALA A 408 -18.15 1.59 39.52
C ALA A 408 -17.49 1.61 38.12
N ALA A 409 -17.62 0.52 37.35
CA ALA A 409 -17.19 0.45 35.96
C ALA A 409 -18.35 0.63 34.96
N ASP A 410 -19.60 0.69 35.44
CA ASP A 410 -20.82 0.74 34.59
C ASP A 410 -21.58 2.11 34.71
N GLU A 411 -21.02 3.13 35.39
CA GLU A 411 -21.54 4.49 35.41
C GLU A 411 -20.71 5.46 34.55
#